data_0d161b81a2e673cef2286fcc3976e4f8
#
_entry.id   0d161b81a2e673cef2286fcc3976e4f8
#
_cell.length_a   1.000
_cell.length_b   1.000
_cell.length_c   1.000
_cell.angle_alpha   90.00
_cell.angle_beta   90.00
_cell.angle_gamma   90.00
#
_symmetry.space_group_name_H-M   'P 1'
#
loop_
_entity.id
_entity.type
_entity.pdbx_description
1 polymer ?
#
loop_
_entity_poly.entity_id
_entity_poly.type
_entity_poly.pdbx_seq_one_letter_code
_entity_poly.pdbx_strand_id
1 'polypeptide(L)'
;GSPVVAGALTYTAQAVRGNLPDLCAAEIKAAKQAGLDALLEEYQARTTTSAPAVSAPPAEPTGEEIHGIDVLAIEDATRALWGKGIYAESAMGCTGPVVKVPAHRLHEAEAVLKEQGYL
;
A
#
# COMPACT_ATOMS: atom_id res chain seq x y z
N GLY A 1 -17.50 21.30 -2.46
CA GLY A 1 -18.26 22.27 -1.75
C GLY A 1 -19.56 21.72 -1.13
N SER A 2 -20.48 22.59 -0.77
CA SER A 2 -21.74 22.28 -0.07
C SER A 2 -22.59 21.17 -0.71
N PRO A 3 -22.78 21.10 -2.05
CA PRO A 3 -23.59 20.02 -2.66
C PRO A 3 -23.00 18.61 -2.44
N VAL A 4 -21.66 18.49 -2.44
CA VAL A 4 -20.98 17.20 -2.21
C VAL A 4 -21.19 16.75 -0.78
N VAL A 5 -21.09 17.65 0.19
CA VAL A 5 -21.33 17.36 1.60
C VAL A 5 -22.79 16.96 1.83
N ALA A 6 -23.76 17.69 1.25
CA ALA A 6 -25.15 17.34 1.34
C ALA A 6 -25.46 15.96 0.74
N GLY A 7 -24.85 15.64 -0.42
CA GLY A 7 -24.96 14.32 -1.05
C GLY A 7 -24.40 13.21 -0.16
N ALA A 8 -23.21 13.40 0.43
CA ALA A 8 -22.62 12.45 1.33
C ALA A 8 -23.48 12.17 2.57
N LEU A 9 -24.03 13.22 3.18
CA LEU A 9 -24.93 13.09 4.34
C LEU A 9 -26.21 12.34 3.98
N THR A 10 -26.82 12.65 2.83
CA THR A 10 -28.01 11.96 2.33
C THR A 10 -27.74 10.49 2.09
N TYR A 11 -26.63 10.16 1.45
CA TYR A 11 -26.22 8.78 1.19
C TYR A 11 -25.97 8.00 2.48
N THR A 12 -25.26 8.60 3.43
CA THR A 12 -25.01 7.99 4.75
C THR A 12 -26.31 7.73 5.49
N ALA A 13 -27.24 8.69 5.48
CA ALA A 13 -28.56 8.51 6.11
C ALA A 13 -29.37 7.37 5.46
N GLN A 14 -29.28 7.22 4.13
CA GLN A 14 -29.93 6.10 3.44
C GLN A 14 -29.29 4.76 3.80
N ALA A 15 -27.95 4.69 3.86
CA ALA A 15 -27.23 3.48 4.25
C ALA A 15 -27.61 3.02 5.67
N VAL A 16 -27.69 3.96 6.62
CA VAL A 16 -28.12 3.66 7.99
C VAL A 16 -29.58 3.18 8.04
N ARG A 17 -30.50 3.88 7.36
CA ARG A 17 -31.92 3.49 7.30
C ARG A 17 -32.11 2.15 6.60
N GLY A 18 -31.28 1.83 5.60
CA GLY A 18 -31.26 0.55 4.90
C GLY A 18 -30.56 -0.57 5.68
N ASN A 19 -30.14 -0.29 6.92
CA ASN A 19 -29.49 -1.26 7.82
C ASN A 19 -28.23 -1.90 7.20
N LEU A 20 -27.47 -1.10 6.41
CA LEU A 20 -26.27 -1.57 5.71
C LEU A 20 -25.24 -2.26 6.63
N PRO A 21 -24.96 -1.77 7.86
CA PRO A 21 -24.00 -2.43 8.74
C PRO A 21 -24.37 -3.87 9.09
N ASP A 22 -25.65 -4.13 9.40
CA ASP A 22 -26.11 -5.47 9.76
C ASP A 22 -26.16 -6.40 8.54
N LEU A 23 -26.52 -5.86 7.35
CA LEU A 23 -26.45 -6.60 6.11
C LEU A 23 -25.00 -7.00 5.81
N CYS A 24 -24.05 -6.09 5.92
CA CYS A 24 -22.62 -6.40 5.72
C CYS A 24 -22.14 -7.44 6.74
N ALA A 25 -22.52 -7.33 8.00
CA ALA A 25 -22.16 -8.29 9.02
C ALA A 25 -22.72 -9.69 8.74
N ALA A 26 -23.97 -9.78 8.26
CA ALA A 26 -24.60 -11.01 7.87
C ALA A 26 -23.89 -11.67 6.67
N GLU A 27 -23.58 -10.88 5.65
CA GLU A 27 -22.83 -11.36 4.46
C GLU A 27 -21.43 -11.83 4.80
N ILE A 28 -20.69 -11.09 5.63
CA ILE A 28 -19.36 -11.52 6.09
C ILE A 28 -19.46 -12.82 6.89
N LYS A 29 -20.46 -12.96 7.74
CA LYS A 29 -20.70 -14.19 8.50
C LYS A 29 -21.01 -15.38 7.57
N ALA A 30 -21.86 -15.17 6.55
CA ALA A 30 -22.17 -16.19 5.55
C ALA A 30 -20.93 -16.59 4.74
N ALA A 31 -20.12 -15.61 4.32
CA ALA A 31 -18.87 -15.86 3.58
C ALA A 31 -17.88 -16.67 4.44
N LYS A 32 -17.74 -16.38 5.73
CA LYS A 32 -16.90 -17.17 6.65
C LYS A 32 -17.39 -18.60 6.79
N GLN A 33 -18.71 -18.81 6.91
CA GLN A 33 -19.29 -20.14 6.93
C GLN A 33 -19.09 -20.90 5.63
N ALA A 34 -19.01 -20.20 4.49
CA ALA A 34 -18.71 -20.76 3.18
C ALA A 34 -17.21 -21.04 2.93
N GLY A 35 -16.33 -20.75 3.91
CA GLY A 35 -14.90 -21.06 3.83
C GLY A 35 -13.99 -19.89 3.47
N LEU A 36 -14.45 -18.64 3.62
CA LEU A 36 -13.63 -17.46 3.34
C LEU A 36 -12.31 -17.47 4.10
N ASP A 37 -12.33 -17.86 5.39
CA ASP A 37 -11.12 -17.85 6.22
C ASP A 37 -10.06 -18.84 5.68
N ALA A 38 -10.47 -20.03 5.23
CA ALA A 38 -9.57 -21.00 4.63
C ALA A 38 -8.95 -20.51 3.30
N LEU A 39 -9.75 -19.83 2.47
CA LEU A 39 -9.26 -19.21 1.24
C LEU A 39 -8.28 -18.06 1.50
N LEU A 40 -8.53 -17.27 2.53
CA LEU A 40 -7.62 -16.18 2.93
C LEU A 40 -6.30 -16.73 3.46
N GLU A 41 -6.31 -17.79 4.25
CA GLU A 41 -5.10 -18.47 4.72
C GLU A 41 -4.29 -19.05 3.55
N GLU A 42 -4.96 -19.70 2.59
CA GLU A 42 -4.30 -20.22 1.39
C GLU A 42 -3.69 -19.07 0.56
N TYR A 43 -4.43 -17.98 0.36
CA TYR A 43 -3.94 -16.81 -0.36
C TYR A 43 -2.76 -16.15 0.35
N GLN A 44 -2.81 -15.98 1.66
CA GLN A 44 -1.71 -15.44 2.45
C GLN A 44 -0.48 -16.35 2.38
N ALA A 45 -0.64 -17.67 2.48
CA ALA A 45 0.46 -18.62 2.33
C ALA A 45 1.13 -18.53 0.95
N ARG A 46 0.37 -18.30 -0.10
CA ARG A 46 0.88 -18.12 -1.48
C ARG A 46 1.60 -16.77 -1.65
N THR A 47 1.10 -15.71 -1.05
CA THR A 47 1.71 -14.36 -1.15
C THR A 47 2.93 -14.20 -0.25
N THR A 48 2.96 -14.83 0.92
CA THR A 48 4.14 -14.80 1.81
C THR A 48 5.32 -15.61 1.28
N THR A 49 5.10 -16.53 0.34
CA THR A 49 6.19 -17.31 -0.30
C THR A 49 6.94 -16.49 -1.37
N SER A 50 6.46 -15.31 -1.74
CA SER A 50 6.93 -14.53 -2.90
C SER A 50 8.01 -13.49 -2.61
N ALA A 51 8.30 -13.13 -1.36
CA ALA A 51 9.42 -12.25 -1.06
C ALA A 51 10.02 -12.58 0.33
N PRO A 52 11.35 -12.67 0.46
CA PRO A 52 11.98 -12.71 1.77
C PRO A 52 11.54 -11.48 2.56
N ALA A 53 11.17 -11.65 3.82
CA ALA A 53 10.80 -10.55 4.71
C ALA A 53 12.02 -9.65 4.93
N VAL A 54 12.21 -8.67 4.05
CA VAL A 54 13.25 -7.64 4.21
C VAL A 54 12.73 -6.67 5.26
N SER A 55 13.39 -6.66 6.41
CA SER A 55 13.09 -5.69 7.47
C SER A 55 13.58 -4.30 7.05
N ALA A 56 12.76 -3.29 7.28
CA ALA A 56 13.17 -1.90 7.06
C ALA A 56 14.41 -1.57 7.90
N PRO A 57 15.41 -0.89 7.34
CA PRO A 57 16.51 -0.32 8.10
C PRO A 57 16.01 0.68 9.16
N PRO A 58 16.86 1.11 10.10
CA PRO A 58 16.51 2.18 11.04
C PRO A 58 15.97 3.40 10.31
N ALA A 59 14.87 3.97 10.83
CA ALA A 59 14.22 5.13 10.21
C ALA A 59 15.17 6.34 10.17
N GLU A 60 15.29 6.93 8.98
CA GLU A 60 16.07 8.13 8.74
C GLU A 60 15.17 9.22 8.12
N PRO A 61 15.48 10.52 8.33
CA PRO A 61 14.73 11.59 7.70
C PRO A 61 14.80 11.49 6.16
N THR A 62 13.64 11.36 5.51
CA THR A 62 13.52 11.28 4.05
C THR A 62 13.20 12.67 3.49
N GLY A 63 14.13 13.26 2.76
CA GLY A 63 14.01 14.61 2.18
C GLY A 63 13.89 14.64 0.66
N GLU A 64 14.24 13.55 0.00
CA GLU A 64 14.26 13.47 -1.48
C GLU A 64 13.25 12.45 -1.99
N GLU A 65 12.67 12.75 -3.15
CA GLU A 65 11.65 11.93 -3.80
C GLU A 65 12.15 11.37 -5.14
N ILE A 66 12.04 10.06 -5.30
CA ILE A 66 12.33 9.37 -6.57
C ILE A 66 11.01 9.12 -7.29
N HIS A 67 10.88 9.66 -8.48
CA HIS A 67 9.71 9.57 -9.34
C HIS A 67 9.91 8.56 -10.47
N GLY A 68 8.83 8.20 -11.16
CA GLY A 68 8.87 7.36 -12.36
C GLY A 68 8.72 5.87 -12.09
N ILE A 69 8.49 5.47 -10.86
CA ILE A 69 8.24 4.09 -10.47
C ILE A 69 6.76 3.75 -10.70
N ASP A 70 6.49 2.58 -11.27
CA ASP A 70 5.12 2.09 -11.45
C ASP A 70 4.42 1.89 -10.10
N VAL A 71 3.14 2.27 -10.02
CA VAL A 71 2.34 2.16 -8.79
C VAL A 71 2.27 0.73 -8.25
N LEU A 72 2.29 -0.27 -9.12
CA LEU A 72 2.25 -1.68 -8.73
C LEU A 72 3.62 -2.19 -8.24
N ALA A 73 4.70 -1.52 -8.62
CA ALA A 73 6.07 -1.90 -8.28
C ALA A 73 6.65 -1.11 -7.10
N ILE A 74 5.95 -0.10 -6.58
CA ILE A 74 6.50 0.83 -5.57
C ILE A 74 6.89 0.12 -4.26
N GLU A 75 6.11 -0.85 -3.82
CA GLU A 75 6.40 -1.63 -2.62
C GLU A 75 7.63 -2.53 -2.81
N ASP A 76 7.77 -3.14 -3.99
CA ASP A 76 8.91 -3.98 -4.31
C ASP A 76 10.18 -3.15 -4.48
N ALA A 77 10.09 -1.97 -5.10
CA ALA A 77 11.17 -0.99 -5.18
C ALA A 77 11.65 -0.55 -3.79
N THR A 78 10.71 -0.26 -2.88
CA THR A 78 11.02 0.11 -1.49
C THR A 78 11.74 -1.04 -0.77
N ARG A 79 11.25 -2.27 -0.89
CA ARG A 79 11.91 -3.46 -0.30
C ARG A 79 13.28 -3.72 -0.90
N ALA A 80 13.48 -3.47 -2.19
CA ALA A 80 14.77 -3.58 -2.84
C ALA A 80 15.82 -2.65 -2.22
N LEU A 81 15.43 -1.41 -1.92
CA LEU A 81 16.28 -0.45 -1.20
C LEU A 81 16.58 -0.91 0.24
N TRP A 82 15.59 -1.40 0.96
CA TRP A 82 15.80 -1.97 2.30
C TRP A 82 16.78 -3.15 2.27
N GLY A 83 16.72 -4.00 1.25
CA GLY A 83 17.67 -5.10 1.04
C GLY A 83 19.11 -4.65 0.86
N LYS A 84 19.32 -3.42 0.44
CA LYS A 84 20.64 -2.76 0.34
C LYS A 84 20.98 -1.89 1.56
N GLY A 85 20.14 -1.92 2.59
CA GLY A 85 20.33 -1.11 3.80
C GLY A 85 20.06 0.38 3.60
N ILE A 86 19.29 0.74 2.58
CA ILE A 86 18.85 2.12 2.32
C ILE A 86 17.44 2.27 2.87
N TYR A 87 17.26 3.18 3.84
CA TYR A 87 15.92 3.50 4.33
C TYR A 87 15.11 4.18 3.22
N ALA A 88 13.90 3.71 3.00
CA ALA A 88 13.00 4.23 1.99
C ALA A 88 11.56 4.11 2.44
N GLU A 89 10.72 5.05 2.02
CA GLU A 89 9.28 5.08 2.27
C GLU A 89 8.52 5.23 0.97
N SER A 90 7.51 4.40 0.76
CA SER A 90 6.56 4.62 -0.33
C SER A 90 5.59 5.74 0.05
N ALA A 91 5.35 6.67 -0.85
CA ALA A 91 4.42 7.78 -0.65
C ALA A 91 3.68 8.12 -1.95
N MET A 92 2.60 8.90 -1.82
CA MET A 92 1.89 9.46 -2.95
C MET A 92 2.24 10.95 -3.08
N GLY A 93 2.98 11.29 -4.12
CA GLY A 93 3.28 12.67 -4.48
C GLY A 93 2.18 13.32 -5.33
N CYS A 94 2.34 14.60 -5.67
CA CYS A 94 1.38 15.33 -6.48
C CYS A 94 1.27 14.80 -7.92
N THR A 95 2.32 14.15 -8.43
CA THR A 95 2.41 13.63 -9.80
C THR A 95 2.29 12.11 -9.89
N GLY A 96 2.07 11.43 -8.78
CA GLY A 96 1.96 9.97 -8.72
C GLY A 96 2.74 9.36 -7.56
N PRO A 97 2.95 8.03 -7.59
CA PRO A 97 3.70 7.35 -6.57
C PRO A 97 5.16 7.77 -6.55
N VAL A 98 5.73 7.91 -5.36
CA VAL A 98 7.14 8.30 -5.15
C VAL A 98 7.75 7.43 -4.07
N VAL A 99 9.06 7.17 -4.19
CA VAL A 99 9.86 6.60 -3.10
C VAL A 99 10.68 7.71 -2.47
N LYS A 100 10.49 7.91 -1.18
CA LYS A 100 11.24 8.89 -0.39
C LYS A 100 12.46 8.26 0.21
N VAL A 101 13.60 8.95 0.10
CA VAL A 101 14.90 8.48 0.59
C VAL A 101 15.65 9.62 1.32
N PRO A 102 16.63 9.29 2.18
CA PRO A 102 17.52 10.29 2.75
C PRO A 102 18.35 10.98 1.65
N ALA A 103 18.50 12.32 1.75
CA ALA A 103 19.17 13.11 0.72
C ALA A 103 20.60 12.63 0.39
N HIS A 104 21.34 12.18 1.41
CA HIS A 104 22.72 11.68 1.24
C HIS A 104 22.81 10.31 0.55
N ARG A 105 21.69 9.58 0.41
CA ARG A 105 21.60 8.25 -0.22
C ARG A 105 20.88 8.27 -1.58
N LEU A 106 20.45 9.45 -2.06
CA LEU A 106 19.64 9.58 -3.29
C LEU A 106 20.31 8.89 -4.50
N HIS A 107 21.55 9.24 -4.81
CA HIS A 107 22.25 8.68 -5.97
C HIS A 107 22.43 7.16 -5.89
N GLU A 108 22.71 6.64 -4.69
CA GLU A 108 22.83 5.21 -4.47
C GLU A 108 21.47 4.50 -4.65
N ALA A 109 20.40 5.09 -4.11
CA ALA A 109 19.05 4.58 -4.27
C ALA A 109 18.61 4.54 -5.74
N GLU A 110 18.84 5.62 -6.49
CA GLU A 110 18.57 5.63 -7.93
C GLU A 110 19.37 4.56 -8.71
N ALA A 111 20.63 4.36 -8.38
CA ALA A 111 21.45 3.34 -9.02
C ALA A 111 20.89 1.93 -8.77
N VAL A 112 20.50 1.63 -7.54
CA VAL A 112 19.87 0.35 -7.16
C VAL A 112 18.57 0.12 -7.91
N LEU A 113 17.70 1.15 -7.99
CA LEU A 113 16.41 1.05 -8.66
C LEU A 113 16.56 0.87 -10.18
N LYS A 114 17.53 1.54 -10.81
CA LYS A 114 17.88 1.34 -12.23
C LYS A 114 18.43 -0.05 -12.49
N GLU A 115 19.34 -0.54 -11.64
CA GLU A 115 19.90 -1.89 -11.77
C GLU A 115 18.82 -2.97 -11.72
N GLN A 116 17.78 -2.75 -10.91
CA GLN A 116 16.67 -3.70 -10.74
C GLN A 116 15.48 -3.46 -11.69
N GLY A 117 15.56 -2.44 -12.55
CA GLY A 117 14.55 -2.17 -13.58
C GLY A 117 13.29 -1.49 -13.08
N TYR A 118 13.35 -0.78 -11.96
CA TYR A 118 12.24 0.03 -11.45
C TYR A 118 12.22 1.47 -11.99
N LEU A 119 13.35 1.92 -12.58
CA LEU A 119 13.54 3.22 -13.23
C LEU A 119 14.05 3.08 -14.65
#